data_97c04829a876ad390f22cf18b9661bb2
#
_entry.id   97c04829a876ad390f22cf18b9661bb2
#
_cell.length_a   1.000
_cell.length_b   1.000
_cell.length_c   1.000
_cell.angle_alpha   90.00
_cell.angle_beta   90.00
_cell.angle_gamma   90.00
#
_symmetry.space_group_name_H-M   'P 1'
#
loop_
_entity.id
_entity.type
_entity.pdbx_description
1 polymer ?
#
loop_
_entity_poly.entity_id
_entity_poly.type
_entity_poly.pdbx_seq_one_letter_code
_entity_poly.pdbx_strand_id
1 'polypeptide(L)'
;IYAALMGGFASLLWLGSCSSFISVMVFGGHLKPIGLYGILGYIWVAPAAIIGLYIGAELMLPEKKKFIVIIYSILSIIFELLLFVDFLFFDPMKSIEFETSGSSIDSNFVYGHPIFILIVIFLVSVLLLNGIGSIHKAIQSTGIVRKKFGLMSLFFIIFVLVAALDSLLTPGPILFIIRMGMVVCAFLVYFALKP
;
A
#
# COMPACT_ATOMS: atom_id res chain seq x y z
N ILE A 1 -5.06 0.17 -18.34
CA ILE A 1 -5.63 1.31 -17.60
C ILE A 1 -5.64 0.99 -16.09
N TYR A 2 -6.31 -0.07 -15.60
CA TYR A 2 -6.44 -0.36 -14.17
C TYR A 2 -5.09 -0.53 -13.44
N ALA A 3 -4.12 -1.24 -14.04
CA ALA A 3 -2.79 -1.38 -13.45
C ALA A 3 -2.04 -0.04 -13.32
N ALA A 4 -2.22 0.87 -14.28
CA ALA A 4 -1.64 2.20 -14.21
C ALA A 4 -2.31 3.06 -13.12
N LEU A 5 -3.64 2.97 -12.98
CA LEU A 5 -4.37 3.65 -11.90
C LEU A 5 -3.94 3.12 -10.52
N MET A 6 -3.85 1.80 -10.37
CA MET A 6 -3.37 1.19 -9.12
C MET A 6 -1.95 1.68 -8.79
N GLY A 7 -1.04 1.68 -9.76
CA GLY A 7 0.32 2.19 -9.58
C GLY A 7 0.34 3.68 -9.22
N GLY A 8 -0.53 4.49 -9.84
CA GLY A 8 -0.70 5.90 -9.51
C GLY A 8 -1.13 6.11 -8.05
N PHE A 9 -2.17 5.42 -7.59
CA PHE A 9 -2.61 5.49 -6.20
C PHE A 9 -1.56 4.94 -5.23
N ALA A 10 -0.88 3.84 -5.59
CA ALA A 10 0.19 3.29 -4.77
C ALA A 10 1.38 4.26 -4.62
N SER A 11 1.69 5.07 -5.64
CA SER A 11 2.74 6.09 -5.53
C SER A 11 2.33 7.27 -4.64
N LEU A 12 1.03 7.59 -4.56
CA LEU A 12 0.51 8.63 -3.68
C LEU A 12 0.56 8.27 -2.18
N LEU A 13 0.78 7.01 -1.83
CA LEU A 13 1.02 6.59 -0.44
C LEU A 13 2.23 7.29 0.20
N TRP A 14 3.18 7.72 -0.62
CA TRP A 14 4.37 8.46 -0.16
C TRP A 14 4.12 9.96 0.06
N LEU A 15 2.92 10.45 -0.24
CA LEU A 15 2.62 11.88 -0.16
C LEU A 15 2.77 12.42 1.27
N GLY A 16 2.36 11.65 2.28
CA GLY A 16 2.52 12.00 3.69
C GLY A 16 3.98 12.17 4.07
N SER A 17 4.81 11.17 3.75
CA SER A 17 6.25 11.18 4.04
C SER A 17 6.97 12.30 3.29
N CYS A 18 6.69 12.49 2.01
CA CYS A 18 7.26 13.57 1.21
C CYS A 18 6.87 14.95 1.75
N SER A 19 5.60 15.15 2.09
CA SER A 19 5.10 16.40 2.63
C SER A 19 5.73 16.71 3.99
N SER A 20 5.87 15.72 4.85
CA SER A 20 6.53 15.88 6.16
C SER A 20 8.00 16.21 6.00
N PHE A 21 8.71 15.54 5.08
CA PHE A 21 10.10 15.83 4.76
C PHE A 21 10.29 17.28 4.28
N ILE A 22 9.44 17.73 3.35
CA ILE A 22 9.47 19.12 2.85
C ILE A 22 9.18 20.10 3.98
N SER A 23 8.21 19.79 4.86
CA SER A 23 7.89 20.63 6.00
C SER A 23 9.09 20.82 6.94
N VAL A 24 9.81 19.74 7.24
CA VAL A 24 11.02 19.82 8.08
C VAL A 24 12.13 20.62 7.40
N MET A 25 12.33 20.42 6.10
CA MET A 25 13.40 21.12 5.34
C MET A 25 13.13 22.62 5.18
N VAL A 26 11.85 23.01 4.97
CA VAL A 26 11.48 24.41 4.68
C VAL A 26 11.14 25.19 5.95
N PHE A 27 10.41 24.56 6.88
CA PHE A 27 9.85 25.23 8.06
C PHE A 27 10.54 24.81 9.37
N GLY A 28 11.49 23.89 9.34
CA GLY A 28 12.21 23.40 10.53
C GLY A 28 11.34 22.59 11.49
N GLY A 29 10.15 22.12 11.05
CA GLY A 29 9.22 21.38 11.90
C GLY A 29 8.34 20.40 11.14
N HIS A 30 7.80 19.40 11.86
CA HIS A 30 6.89 18.42 11.29
C HIS A 30 5.60 19.05 10.77
N LEU A 31 4.96 18.35 9.85
CA LEU A 31 3.67 18.73 9.28
C LEU A 31 2.63 18.92 10.40
N LYS A 32 1.95 20.07 10.40
CA LYS A 32 0.89 20.36 11.38
C LYS A 32 -0.45 20.59 10.67
N PRO A 33 -1.56 20.09 11.20
CA PRO A 33 -1.67 19.17 12.36
C PRO A 33 -1.07 17.79 12.05
N ILE A 34 -0.57 17.14 13.08
CA ILE A 34 0.18 15.86 12.96
C ILE A 34 -0.63 14.79 12.21
N GLY A 35 -1.94 14.70 12.44
CA GLY A 35 -2.82 13.76 11.73
C GLY A 35 -2.89 13.94 10.20
N LEU A 36 -2.50 15.12 9.69
CA LEU A 36 -2.47 15.37 8.24
C LEU A 36 -1.49 14.44 7.51
N TYR A 37 -0.40 14.04 8.17
CA TYR A 37 0.51 13.02 7.66
C TYR A 37 -0.22 11.71 7.34
N GLY A 38 -1.00 11.22 8.31
CA GLY A 38 -1.76 9.97 8.17
C GLY A 38 -2.78 10.05 7.03
N ILE A 39 -3.54 11.14 6.96
CA ILE A 39 -4.50 11.32 5.87
C ILE A 39 -3.80 11.36 4.52
N LEU A 40 -2.78 12.21 4.35
CA LEU A 40 -2.08 12.35 3.07
C LEU A 40 -1.40 11.05 2.61
N GLY A 41 -0.90 10.24 3.58
CA GLY A 41 -0.26 8.98 3.26
C GLY A 41 -1.24 7.84 3.02
N TYR A 42 -2.31 7.75 3.80
CA TYR A 42 -3.12 6.52 3.83
C TYR A 42 -4.48 6.59 3.16
N ILE A 43 -5.01 7.78 2.85
CA ILE A 43 -6.26 7.93 2.08
C ILE A 43 -6.20 7.19 0.72
N TRP A 44 -5.04 7.02 0.16
CA TRP A 44 -4.83 6.37 -1.13
C TRP A 44 -4.81 4.83 -1.06
N VAL A 45 -4.74 4.25 0.16
CA VAL A 45 -4.74 2.80 0.38
C VAL A 45 -6.03 2.17 -0.14
N ALA A 46 -7.17 2.76 0.20
CA ALA A 46 -8.48 2.21 -0.17
C ALA A 46 -8.68 2.15 -1.70
N PRO A 47 -8.50 3.23 -2.48
CA PRO A 47 -8.65 3.16 -3.93
C PRO A 47 -7.60 2.24 -4.58
N ALA A 48 -6.35 2.22 -4.10
CA ALA A 48 -5.33 1.32 -4.61
C ALA A 48 -5.71 -0.15 -4.36
N ALA A 49 -6.19 -0.47 -3.15
CA ALA A 49 -6.62 -1.82 -2.79
C ALA A 49 -7.82 -2.28 -3.62
N ILE A 50 -8.87 -1.47 -3.78
CA ILE A 50 -10.05 -1.82 -4.58
C ILE A 50 -9.65 -2.16 -6.02
N ILE A 51 -8.81 -1.33 -6.65
CA ILE A 51 -8.39 -1.57 -8.04
C ILE A 51 -7.49 -2.80 -8.12
N GLY A 52 -6.56 -2.97 -7.17
CA GLY A 52 -5.70 -4.15 -7.11
C GLY A 52 -6.51 -5.43 -6.94
N LEU A 53 -7.48 -5.43 -6.02
CA LEU A 53 -8.34 -6.59 -5.77
C LEU A 53 -9.31 -6.86 -6.93
N TYR A 54 -9.77 -5.83 -7.64
CA TYR A 54 -10.53 -6.01 -8.88
C TYR A 54 -9.71 -6.77 -9.93
N ILE A 55 -8.44 -6.38 -10.13
CA ILE A 55 -7.53 -7.07 -11.07
C ILE A 55 -7.29 -8.51 -10.63
N GLY A 56 -7.01 -8.74 -9.35
CA GLY A 56 -6.77 -10.08 -8.81
C GLY A 56 -8.00 -10.98 -8.89
N ALA A 57 -9.18 -10.44 -8.57
CA ALA A 57 -10.44 -11.15 -8.70
C ALA A 57 -10.77 -11.52 -10.15
N GLU A 58 -10.47 -10.63 -11.11
CA GLU A 58 -10.61 -10.93 -12.55
C GLU A 58 -9.70 -12.09 -12.98
N LEU A 59 -8.49 -12.18 -12.41
CA LEU A 59 -7.54 -13.24 -12.72
C LEU A 59 -7.93 -14.59 -12.13
N MET A 60 -8.40 -14.61 -10.87
CA MET A 60 -8.59 -15.83 -10.10
C MET A 60 -10.05 -16.29 -10.03
N LEU A 61 -10.97 -15.36 -9.86
CA LEU A 61 -12.38 -15.63 -9.54
C LEU A 61 -13.30 -14.69 -10.33
N PRO A 62 -13.30 -14.74 -11.68
CA PRO A 62 -14.04 -13.79 -12.52
C PRO A 62 -15.54 -13.79 -12.23
N GLU A 63 -16.12 -14.96 -11.90
CA GLU A 63 -17.55 -15.08 -11.54
C GLU A 63 -17.89 -14.38 -10.22
N LYS A 64 -16.97 -14.37 -9.25
CA LYS A 64 -17.15 -13.76 -7.92
C LYS A 64 -16.60 -12.34 -7.82
N LYS A 65 -16.04 -11.81 -8.90
CA LYS A 65 -15.40 -10.49 -8.94
C LYS A 65 -16.27 -9.38 -8.35
N LYS A 66 -17.53 -9.29 -8.75
CA LYS A 66 -18.46 -8.26 -8.26
C LYS A 66 -18.64 -8.34 -6.75
N PHE A 67 -18.79 -9.54 -6.22
CA PHE A 67 -18.97 -9.77 -4.79
C PHE A 67 -17.72 -9.38 -3.99
N ILE A 68 -16.54 -9.77 -4.47
CA ILE A 68 -15.26 -9.38 -3.86
C ILE A 68 -15.11 -7.86 -3.83
N VAL A 69 -15.35 -7.18 -4.95
CA VAL A 69 -15.25 -5.72 -5.02
C VAL A 69 -16.22 -5.04 -4.08
N ILE A 70 -17.46 -5.51 -3.96
CA ILE A 70 -18.45 -4.94 -3.03
C ILE A 70 -17.97 -5.06 -1.58
N ILE A 71 -17.50 -6.26 -1.16
CA ILE A 71 -16.99 -6.46 0.21
C ILE A 71 -15.84 -5.51 0.50
N TYR A 72 -14.85 -5.45 -0.40
CA TYR A 72 -13.68 -4.60 -0.18
C TYR A 72 -13.99 -3.11 -0.32
N SER A 73 -15.01 -2.72 -1.07
CA SER A 73 -15.50 -1.34 -1.08
C SER A 73 -16.12 -0.96 0.27
N ILE A 74 -16.88 -1.87 0.90
CA ILE A 74 -17.42 -1.63 2.25
C ILE A 74 -16.26 -1.52 3.27
N LEU A 75 -15.30 -2.44 3.24
CA LEU A 75 -14.13 -2.39 4.12
C LEU A 75 -13.30 -1.11 3.90
N SER A 76 -13.20 -0.65 2.66
CA SER A 76 -12.52 0.59 2.30
C SER A 76 -13.24 1.82 2.86
N ILE A 77 -14.57 1.86 2.81
CA ILE A 77 -15.35 2.94 3.41
C ILE A 77 -15.14 2.96 4.94
N ILE A 78 -15.17 1.78 5.58
CA ILE A 78 -14.90 1.67 7.02
C ILE A 78 -13.48 2.17 7.34
N PHE A 79 -12.48 1.79 6.54
CA PHE A 79 -11.11 2.25 6.69
C PHE A 79 -10.98 3.77 6.60
N GLU A 80 -11.58 4.38 5.58
CA GLU A 80 -11.57 5.84 5.39
C GLU A 80 -12.30 6.55 6.54
N LEU A 81 -13.46 6.05 6.96
CA LEU A 81 -14.18 6.62 8.10
C LEU A 81 -13.35 6.57 9.38
N LEU A 82 -12.70 5.44 9.67
CA LEU A 82 -11.81 5.32 10.84
C LEU A 82 -10.63 6.29 10.75
N LEU A 83 -10.04 6.44 9.55
CA LEU A 83 -8.93 7.36 9.33
C LEU A 83 -9.34 8.81 9.59
N PHE A 84 -10.52 9.24 9.10
CA PHE A 84 -11.04 10.58 9.32
C PHE A 84 -11.50 10.80 10.77
N VAL A 85 -12.13 9.82 11.40
CA VAL A 85 -12.56 9.91 12.81
C VAL A 85 -11.35 10.07 13.72
N ASP A 86 -10.30 9.30 13.48
CA ASP A 86 -9.04 9.41 14.23
C ASP A 86 -8.41 10.80 14.11
N PHE A 87 -8.50 11.39 12.90
CA PHE A 87 -7.99 12.74 12.66
C PHE A 87 -8.84 13.86 13.29
N LEU A 88 -10.18 13.74 13.23
CA LEU A 88 -11.08 14.84 13.59
C LEU A 88 -11.50 14.85 15.06
N PHE A 89 -11.65 13.68 15.69
CA PHE A 89 -12.34 13.56 16.98
C PHE A 89 -11.49 13.02 18.13
N PHE A 90 -10.32 12.47 17.84
CA PHE A 90 -9.45 11.94 18.87
C PHE A 90 -8.14 12.70 18.93
N ASP A 91 -7.60 12.82 20.15
CA ASP A 91 -6.26 13.36 20.37
C ASP A 91 -5.30 12.73 19.36
N PRO A 92 -4.54 13.53 18.63
CA PRO A 92 -3.91 13.08 17.40
C PRO A 92 -3.15 11.80 17.66
N MET A 93 -3.56 10.74 16.93
CA MET A 93 -2.75 9.57 16.65
C MET A 93 -2.85 8.38 17.58
N LYS A 94 -4.07 7.93 17.85
CA LYS A 94 -4.24 6.57 18.39
C LYS A 94 -3.93 5.47 17.36
N SER A 95 -3.96 5.79 16.04
CA SER A 95 -3.69 4.83 14.97
C SER A 95 -2.24 4.83 14.50
N ILE A 96 -1.56 5.97 14.60
CA ILE A 96 -0.21 6.17 14.08
C ILE A 96 0.64 6.83 15.16
N GLU A 97 1.72 6.18 15.57
CA GLU A 97 2.71 6.74 16.48
C GLU A 97 3.86 7.34 15.67
N PHE A 98 4.23 8.59 15.99
CA PHE A 98 5.49 9.17 15.51
C PHE A 98 6.61 8.78 16.46
N GLU A 99 7.65 8.21 15.91
CA GLU A 99 8.88 8.10 16.66
C GLU A 99 9.51 9.48 16.82
N THR A 100 9.40 10.03 18.04
CA THR A 100 9.96 11.33 18.41
C THR A 100 11.44 11.28 18.77
N SER A 101 12.09 10.14 18.67
CA SER A 101 13.51 9.98 18.98
C SER A 101 14.39 10.47 17.85
N GLY A 102 14.84 11.71 17.95
CA GLY A 102 15.83 12.28 17.04
C GLY A 102 15.26 12.93 15.78
N SER A 103 16.05 12.97 14.73
CA SER A 103 15.74 13.59 13.44
C SER A 103 14.95 12.68 12.48
N SER A 104 14.40 11.56 12.94
CA SER A 104 13.67 10.64 12.08
C SER A 104 12.25 11.12 11.79
N ILE A 105 11.93 11.23 10.51
CA ILE A 105 10.63 11.62 9.98
C ILE A 105 9.93 10.33 9.57
N ASP A 106 9.47 9.57 10.54
CA ASP A 106 8.72 8.33 10.27
C ASP A 106 7.60 8.13 11.26
N SER A 107 6.64 7.28 10.88
CA SER A 107 5.49 6.96 11.70
C SER A 107 5.17 5.48 11.59
N ASN A 108 4.86 4.85 12.69
CA ASN A 108 4.44 3.46 12.75
C ASN A 108 2.97 3.36 13.12
N PHE A 109 2.31 2.32 12.61
CA PHE A 109 0.95 2.02 13.04
C PHE A 109 0.95 1.43 14.46
N VAL A 110 -0.02 1.84 15.26
CA VAL A 110 -0.28 1.19 16.55
C VAL A 110 -0.82 -0.22 16.28
N TYR A 111 -0.05 -1.22 16.69
CA TYR A 111 -0.44 -2.62 16.54
C TYR A 111 -1.76 -2.90 17.29
N GLY A 112 -2.67 -3.59 16.59
CA GLY A 112 -4.00 -3.89 17.11
C GLY A 112 -5.05 -2.82 16.87
N HIS A 113 -4.70 -1.64 16.36
CA HIS A 113 -5.69 -0.66 15.96
C HIS A 113 -6.49 -1.16 14.73
N PRO A 114 -7.81 -0.91 14.65
CA PRO A 114 -8.64 -1.39 13.53
C PRO A 114 -8.10 -0.99 12.15
N ILE A 115 -7.52 0.20 12.00
CA ILE A 115 -6.89 0.67 10.76
C ILE A 115 -5.74 -0.26 10.35
N PHE A 116 -4.85 -0.62 11.29
CA PHE A 116 -3.75 -1.56 11.03
C PHE A 116 -4.27 -2.93 10.59
N ILE A 117 -5.29 -3.44 11.27
CA ILE A 117 -5.90 -4.74 10.92
C ILE A 117 -6.47 -4.71 9.50
N LEU A 118 -7.16 -3.63 9.11
CA LEU A 118 -7.69 -3.47 7.75
C LEU A 118 -6.58 -3.42 6.70
N ILE A 119 -5.47 -2.72 6.96
CA ILE A 119 -4.31 -2.70 6.06
C ILE A 119 -3.74 -4.12 5.89
N VAL A 120 -3.58 -4.88 6.97
CA VAL A 120 -3.12 -6.26 6.90
C VAL A 120 -4.07 -7.12 6.05
N ILE A 121 -5.38 -6.97 6.24
CA ILE A 121 -6.37 -7.67 5.42
C ILE A 121 -6.22 -7.31 3.94
N PHE A 122 -6.06 -6.04 3.59
CA PHE A 122 -5.85 -5.60 2.21
C PHE A 122 -4.55 -6.18 1.62
N LEU A 123 -3.43 -6.12 2.35
CA LEU A 123 -2.14 -6.65 1.89
C LEU A 123 -2.18 -8.16 1.66
N VAL A 124 -2.74 -8.91 2.61
CA VAL A 124 -2.89 -10.37 2.48
C VAL A 124 -3.77 -10.71 1.28
N SER A 125 -4.87 -9.99 1.09
CA SER A 125 -5.78 -10.22 -0.04
C SER A 125 -5.14 -9.90 -1.38
N VAL A 126 -4.35 -8.83 -1.46
CA VAL A 126 -3.56 -8.49 -2.65
C VAL A 126 -2.53 -9.59 -2.93
N LEU A 127 -1.83 -10.09 -1.90
CA LEU A 127 -0.89 -11.20 -2.06
C LEU A 127 -1.56 -12.45 -2.62
N LEU A 128 -2.71 -12.83 -2.05
CA LEU A 128 -3.43 -14.04 -2.46
C LEU A 128 -4.00 -13.91 -3.88
N LEU A 129 -4.74 -12.85 -4.16
CA LEU A 129 -5.44 -12.71 -5.43
C LEU A 129 -4.51 -12.29 -6.58
N ASN A 130 -3.59 -11.36 -6.34
CA ASN A 130 -2.70 -10.87 -7.38
C ASN A 130 -1.37 -11.64 -7.41
N GLY A 131 -0.74 -11.85 -6.26
CA GLY A 131 0.55 -12.56 -6.19
C GLY A 131 0.40 -14.01 -6.64
N ILE A 132 -0.38 -14.81 -5.90
CA ILE A 132 -0.61 -16.23 -6.23
C ILE A 132 -1.42 -16.37 -7.51
N GLY A 133 -2.39 -15.48 -7.76
CA GLY A 133 -3.17 -15.46 -8.99
C GLY A 133 -2.30 -15.31 -10.23
N SER A 134 -1.34 -14.41 -10.19
CA SER A 134 -0.39 -14.23 -11.29
C SER A 134 0.55 -15.44 -11.47
N ILE A 135 0.96 -16.12 -10.40
CA ILE A 135 1.71 -17.40 -10.50
C ILE A 135 0.87 -18.43 -11.26
N HIS A 136 -0.37 -18.62 -10.84
CA HIS A 136 -1.26 -19.60 -11.46
C HIS A 136 -1.45 -19.31 -12.97
N LYS A 137 -1.64 -18.04 -13.33
CA LYS A 137 -1.74 -17.64 -14.76
C LYS A 137 -0.40 -17.79 -15.49
N ALA A 138 0.74 -17.56 -14.84
CA ALA A 138 2.05 -17.79 -15.44
C ALA A 138 2.29 -19.28 -15.75
N ILE A 139 1.85 -20.18 -14.87
CA ILE A 139 1.97 -21.63 -15.08
C ILE A 139 1.09 -22.09 -16.27
N GLN A 140 -0.10 -21.50 -16.42
CA GLN A 140 -1.04 -21.82 -17.51
C GLN A 140 -0.67 -21.18 -18.86
N SER A 141 0.26 -20.24 -18.86
CA SER A 141 0.64 -19.46 -20.05
C SER A 141 1.98 -19.92 -20.62
N THR A 142 2.26 -19.55 -21.87
CA THR A 142 3.52 -19.84 -22.56
C THR A 142 4.17 -18.55 -23.11
N GLY A 143 5.45 -18.62 -23.44
CA GLY A 143 6.17 -17.55 -24.14
C GLY A 143 6.22 -16.23 -23.34
N ILE A 144 5.92 -15.13 -24.03
CA ILE A 144 5.98 -13.77 -23.48
C ILE A 144 4.95 -13.56 -22.37
N VAL A 145 3.76 -14.14 -22.53
CA VAL A 145 2.65 -14.00 -21.55
C VAL A 145 3.06 -14.61 -20.20
N ARG A 146 3.70 -15.78 -20.21
CA ARG A 146 4.24 -16.41 -19.00
C ARG A 146 5.24 -15.49 -18.29
N LYS A 147 6.16 -14.87 -19.02
CA LYS A 147 7.15 -13.94 -18.44
C LYS A 147 6.47 -12.73 -17.81
N LYS A 148 5.48 -12.14 -18.46
CA LYS A 148 4.72 -10.98 -17.95
C LYS A 148 3.98 -11.32 -16.66
N PHE A 149 3.27 -12.44 -16.58
CA PHE A 149 2.62 -12.88 -15.37
C PHE A 149 3.61 -13.23 -14.26
N GLY A 150 4.76 -13.81 -14.59
CA GLY A 150 5.85 -14.06 -13.64
C GLY A 150 6.39 -12.76 -13.01
N LEU A 151 6.62 -11.73 -13.83
CA LEU A 151 7.06 -10.42 -13.36
C LEU A 151 5.98 -9.73 -12.50
N MET A 152 4.70 -9.83 -12.88
CA MET A 152 3.58 -9.31 -12.08
C MET A 152 3.48 -10.02 -10.73
N SER A 153 3.64 -11.34 -10.70
CA SER A 153 3.66 -12.08 -9.44
C SER A 153 4.80 -11.64 -8.54
N LEU A 154 6.01 -11.55 -9.08
CA LEU A 154 7.18 -11.10 -8.35
C LEU A 154 6.99 -9.68 -7.80
N PHE A 155 6.40 -8.79 -8.60
CA PHE A 155 6.02 -7.44 -8.15
C PHE A 155 5.11 -7.49 -6.94
N PHE A 156 3.98 -8.21 -6.98
CA PHE A 156 3.02 -8.24 -5.87
C PHE A 156 3.62 -8.86 -4.60
N ILE A 157 4.41 -9.93 -4.74
CA ILE A 157 5.07 -10.58 -3.60
C ILE A 157 6.07 -9.61 -2.94
N ILE A 158 6.96 -8.99 -3.72
CA ILE A 158 7.94 -8.05 -3.19
C ILE A 158 7.22 -6.83 -2.60
N PHE A 159 6.22 -6.29 -3.28
CA PHE A 159 5.44 -5.14 -2.81
C PHE A 159 4.83 -5.40 -1.43
N VAL A 160 4.13 -6.54 -1.25
CA VAL A 160 3.51 -6.88 0.03
C VAL A 160 4.56 -7.12 1.13
N LEU A 161 5.66 -7.81 0.82
CA LEU A 161 6.73 -8.03 1.78
C LEU A 161 7.38 -6.71 2.20
N VAL A 162 7.67 -5.83 1.26
CA VAL A 162 8.27 -4.52 1.55
C VAL A 162 7.31 -3.66 2.35
N ALA A 163 6.02 -3.61 1.98
CA ALA A 163 5.00 -2.85 2.71
C ALA A 163 4.80 -3.38 4.14
N ALA A 164 4.81 -4.71 4.33
CA ALA A 164 4.72 -5.31 5.65
C ALA A 164 5.96 -5.01 6.51
N LEU A 165 7.15 -5.12 5.94
CA LEU A 165 8.40 -4.81 6.65
C LEU A 165 8.53 -3.32 6.97
N ASP A 166 8.10 -2.43 6.07
CA ASP A 166 8.07 -0.98 6.31
C ASP A 166 7.18 -0.61 7.50
N SER A 167 6.05 -1.32 7.67
CA SER A 167 5.12 -1.09 8.78
C SER A 167 5.55 -1.74 10.10
N LEU A 168 6.51 -2.66 10.10
CA LEU A 168 6.94 -3.42 11.28
C LEU A 168 8.30 -2.98 11.82
N LEU A 169 9.11 -2.31 11.01
CA LEU A 169 10.47 -1.97 11.36
C LEU A 169 10.59 -0.51 11.79
N THR A 170 11.38 -0.30 12.82
CA THR A 170 11.74 1.04 13.29
C THR A 170 12.65 1.77 12.29
N PRO A 171 12.58 3.11 12.24
CA PRO A 171 13.43 3.91 11.35
C PRO A 171 14.91 3.61 11.52
N GLY A 172 15.60 3.37 10.40
CA GLY A 172 17.02 3.08 10.40
C GLY A 172 17.55 2.72 9.01
N PRO A 173 18.86 2.40 8.90
CA PRO A 173 19.48 2.05 7.61
C PRO A 173 18.81 0.86 6.91
N ILE A 174 18.27 -0.10 7.69
CA ILE A 174 17.56 -1.27 7.15
C ILE A 174 16.29 -0.83 6.44
N LEU A 175 15.55 0.13 6.99
CA LEU A 175 14.34 0.66 6.39
C LEU A 175 14.62 1.32 5.03
N PHE A 176 15.76 2.01 4.89
CA PHE A 176 16.18 2.56 3.60
C PHE A 176 16.33 1.44 2.54
N ILE A 177 16.99 0.33 2.90
CA ILE A 177 17.16 -0.82 1.98
C ILE A 177 15.80 -1.40 1.59
N ILE A 178 14.89 -1.54 2.54
CA ILE A 178 13.53 -2.04 2.30
C ILE A 178 12.79 -1.10 1.34
N ARG A 179 12.86 0.21 1.55
CA ARG A 179 12.24 1.21 0.68
C ARG A 179 12.82 1.21 -0.73
N MET A 180 14.08 0.85 -0.91
CA MET A 180 14.65 0.61 -2.25
C MET A 180 13.96 -0.56 -2.97
N GLY A 181 13.39 -1.52 -2.24
CA GLY A 181 12.55 -2.57 -2.80
C GLY A 181 11.30 -2.03 -3.54
N MET A 182 10.76 -0.88 -3.11
CA MET A 182 9.65 -0.22 -3.84
C MET A 182 10.10 0.27 -5.23
N VAL A 183 11.33 0.74 -5.35
CA VAL A 183 11.91 1.13 -6.65
C VAL A 183 12.01 -0.09 -7.56
N VAL A 184 12.45 -1.24 -7.02
CA VAL A 184 12.46 -2.50 -7.77
C VAL A 184 11.06 -2.88 -8.23
N CYS A 185 10.05 -2.71 -7.38
CA CYS A 185 8.64 -2.92 -7.73
C CYS A 185 8.21 -2.08 -8.93
N ALA A 186 8.60 -0.81 -9.00
CA ALA A 186 8.28 0.06 -10.13
C ALA A 186 8.87 -0.47 -11.46
N PHE A 187 10.12 -0.94 -11.43
CA PHE A 187 10.74 -1.57 -12.60
C PHE A 187 10.04 -2.88 -13.00
N LEU A 188 9.68 -3.72 -12.04
CA LEU A 188 8.98 -4.97 -12.33
C LEU A 188 7.64 -4.74 -13.02
N VAL A 189 6.84 -3.78 -12.54
CA VAL A 189 5.57 -3.39 -13.19
C VAL A 189 5.82 -2.85 -14.60
N TYR A 190 6.81 -1.97 -14.75
CA TYR A 190 7.14 -1.42 -16.06
C TYR A 190 7.47 -2.53 -17.07
N PHE A 191 8.35 -3.47 -16.71
CA PHE A 191 8.70 -4.58 -17.61
C PHE A 191 7.56 -5.59 -17.83
N ALA A 192 6.69 -5.78 -16.83
CA ALA A 192 5.52 -6.62 -16.97
C ALA A 192 4.48 -6.03 -17.96
N LEU A 193 4.31 -4.70 -17.94
CA LEU A 193 3.30 -4.01 -18.75
C LEU A 193 3.83 -3.52 -20.10
N LYS A 194 5.15 -3.46 -20.29
CA LYS A 194 5.76 -3.08 -21.56
C LYS A 194 5.25 -3.99 -22.71
N PRO A 195 4.79 -3.42 -23.85
CA PRO A 195 4.31 -4.17 -25.00
C PRO A 195 5.34 -5.15 -25.56
#